data_959008a52c42b99932a523122b4cfd5f
#
_entry.id   959008a52c42b99932a523122b4cfd5f
#
_cell.length_a   1.000
_cell.length_b   1.000
_cell.length_c   1.000
_cell.angle_alpha   90.00
_cell.angle_beta   90.00
_cell.angle_gamma   90.00
#
_symmetry.space_group_name_H-M   'P 1'
#
loop_
_entity.id
_entity.type
_entity.pdbx_description
1 polymer ?
#
loop_
_entity_poly.entity_id
_entity_poly.type
_entity_poly.pdbx_seq_one_letter_code
_entity_poly.pdbx_strand_id
1 'polypeptide(L)'
;MIVDIHSHIKRNPAGQEEEEKKLLLDMEKNGIGFRVVSALDGWSVEAGNRYISKLVSAYPDRLVGCAVINPKEDNCAETARKALKLPGMVMLEFNSVEHGYYPDACSGIEDVLAVAEERRVPVKVFTGIGSRSMPQQWLGHVRRHPDLVFLFLHMGCFDYGYGCVDLGKEIPNIYLETSNQYEVQILKKAVTSLPKEKLVFGSSYPERLTRCSLDVFDMFHLDETYREYLFGKNGARILGLD
;
A
#
# COMPACT_ATOMS: atom_id res chain seq x y z
N MET A 1 13.60 9.07 9.73
CA MET A 1 12.51 8.17 10.20
C MET A 1 12.03 7.34 9.03
N ILE A 2 11.87 6.03 9.19
CA ILE A 2 11.35 5.14 8.14
C ILE A 2 9.82 5.05 8.25
N VAL A 3 9.14 5.25 7.12
CA VAL A 3 7.68 5.10 6.96
C VAL A 3 7.43 3.91 6.04
N ASP A 4 6.84 2.85 6.57
CA ASP A 4 6.45 1.65 5.83
C ASP A 4 5.00 1.77 5.39
N ILE A 5 4.78 2.02 4.09
CA ILE A 5 3.44 2.33 3.54
C ILE A 5 2.59 1.09 3.30
N HIS A 6 3.16 -0.11 3.39
CA HIS A 6 2.47 -1.35 3.04
C HIS A 6 2.86 -2.53 3.92
N SER A 7 1.94 -2.91 4.79
CA SER A 7 2.01 -4.12 5.61
C SER A 7 0.62 -4.63 5.95
N HIS A 8 0.55 -5.84 6.46
CA HIS A 8 -0.69 -6.47 6.87
C HIS A 8 -0.57 -7.06 8.28
N ILE A 9 -1.72 -7.37 8.86
CA ILE A 9 -1.80 -8.24 10.02
C ILE A 9 -2.76 -9.40 9.71
N LYS A 10 -2.30 -10.62 9.98
CA LYS A 10 -3.08 -11.83 9.74
C LYS A 10 -4.03 -12.11 10.90
N ARG A 11 -5.15 -12.74 10.58
CA ARG A 11 -6.05 -13.25 11.61
C ARG A 11 -5.39 -14.45 12.32
N ASN A 12 -5.29 -14.36 13.64
CA ASN A 12 -4.90 -15.48 14.48
C ASN A 12 -6.11 -15.97 15.29
N PRO A 13 -6.69 -17.13 14.99
CA PRO A 13 -7.86 -17.64 15.72
C PRO A 13 -7.58 -17.89 17.21
N ALA A 14 -6.31 -18.09 17.61
CA ALA A 14 -5.92 -18.28 19.01
C ALA A 14 -5.79 -16.97 19.80
N GLY A 15 -5.84 -15.81 19.12
CA GLY A 15 -5.72 -14.48 19.72
C GLY A 15 -4.78 -13.56 18.95
N GLN A 16 -5.13 -12.29 18.85
CA GLN A 16 -4.38 -11.31 18.05
C GLN A 16 -3.18 -10.70 18.78
N GLU A 17 -3.13 -10.77 20.10
CA GLU A 17 -2.09 -10.11 20.90
C GLU A 17 -0.66 -10.50 20.51
N GLU A 18 -0.46 -11.75 20.10
CA GLU A 18 0.86 -12.22 19.67
C GLU A 18 1.25 -11.62 18.31
N GLU A 19 0.30 -11.51 17.38
CA GLU A 19 0.54 -10.89 16.06
C GLU A 19 0.79 -9.39 16.18
N GLU A 20 0.08 -8.70 17.09
CA GLU A 20 0.33 -7.31 17.43
C GLU A 20 1.74 -7.10 18.00
N LYS A 21 2.16 -7.94 18.95
CA LYS A 21 3.53 -7.91 19.52
C LYS A 21 4.59 -8.15 18.45
N LYS A 22 4.39 -9.13 17.55
CA LYS A 22 5.31 -9.40 16.44
C LYS A 22 5.44 -8.22 15.51
N LEU A 23 4.31 -7.58 15.15
CA LEU A 23 4.28 -6.38 14.30
C LEU A 23 5.13 -5.26 14.91
N LEU A 24 4.89 -4.93 16.17
CA LEU A 24 5.62 -3.85 16.86
C LEU A 24 7.10 -4.17 17.04
N LEU A 25 7.42 -5.42 17.38
CA LEU A 25 8.81 -5.88 17.52
C LEU A 25 9.56 -5.85 16.20
N ASP A 26 8.90 -6.19 15.07
CA ASP A 26 9.50 -6.06 13.75
C ASP A 26 9.80 -4.60 13.39
N MET A 27 8.87 -3.69 13.71
CA MET A 27 9.09 -2.24 13.54
C MET A 27 10.31 -1.77 14.35
N GLU A 28 10.39 -2.15 15.63
CA GLU A 28 11.50 -1.78 16.50
C GLU A 28 12.85 -2.29 15.97
N LYS A 29 12.93 -3.58 15.64
CA LYS A 29 14.14 -4.21 15.12
C LYS A 29 14.65 -3.61 13.82
N ASN A 30 13.75 -3.05 13.00
CA ASN A 30 14.05 -2.50 11.68
C ASN A 30 14.05 -0.97 11.62
N GLY A 31 13.86 -0.28 12.74
CA GLY A 31 13.85 1.19 12.80
C GLY A 31 12.65 1.83 12.09
N ILE A 32 11.53 1.10 11.96
CA ILE A 32 10.31 1.63 11.37
C ILE A 32 9.63 2.57 12.35
N GLY A 33 9.53 3.84 11.99
CA GLY A 33 8.86 4.86 12.80
C GLY A 33 7.35 4.78 12.70
N PHE A 34 6.82 4.80 11.48
CA PHE A 34 5.40 4.62 11.17
C PHE A 34 5.17 3.45 10.22
N ARG A 35 4.05 2.75 10.42
CA ARG A 35 3.65 1.65 9.54
C ARG A 35 2.16 1.73 9.20
N VAL A 36 1.84 1.64 7.93
CA VAL A 36 0.46 1.47 7.45
C VAL A 36 0.10 0.00 7.52
N VAL A 37 -1.01 -0.31 8.19
CA VAL A 37 -1.49 -1.68 8.38
C VAL A 37 -2.87 -1.86 7.80
N SER A 38 -3.09 -2.95 7.07
CA SER A 38 -4.39 -3.43 6.65
C SER A 38 -4.61 -4.89 7.07
N ALA A 39 -5.86 -5.33 7.11
CA ALA A 39 -6.21 -6.70 7.46
C ALA A 39 -6.59 -7.46 6.20
N LEU A 40 -5.82 -8.49 5.88
CA LEU A 40 -6.11 -9.48 4.85
C LEU A 40 -6.12 -10.89 5.49
N ASP A 41 -6.38 -11.92 4.71
CA ASP A 41 -6.33 -13.33 5.14
C ASP A 41 -7.24 -13.66 6.36
N GLY A 42 -8.38 -14.23 6.07
CA GLY A 42 -9.28 -14.79 7.07
C GLY A 42 -10.20 -13.79 7.79
N TRP A 43 -10.14 -12.51 7.43
CA TRP A 43 -11.08 -11.49 7.88
C TRP A 43 -12.19 -11.27 6.85
N SER A 44 -13.43 -11.00 7.31
CA SER A 44 -14.35 -10.27 6.45
C SER A 44 -13.93 -8.81 6.36
N VAL A 45 -14.21 -8.15 5.23
CA VAL A 45 -13.84 -6.74 5.00
C VAL A 45 -14.19 -5.85 6.19
N GLU A 46 -15.45 -5.94 6.65
CA GLU A 46 -15.92 -5.08 7.74
C GLU A 46 -15.25 -5.41 9.10
N ALA A 47 -15.09 -6.69 9.42
CA ALA A 47 -14.45 -7.10 10.67
C ALA A 47 -12.98 -6.74 10.69
N GLY A 48 -12.27 -6.92 9.57
CA GLY A 48 -10.88 -6.53 9.41
C GLY A 48 -10.69 -5.03 9.60
N ASN A 49 -11.48 -4.20 8.90
CA ASN A 49 -11.39 -2.75 9.02
C ASN A 49 -11.68 -2.25 10.45
N ARG A 50 -12.65 -2.83 11.15
CA ARG A 50 -12.91 -2.49 12.57
C ARG A 50 -11.75 -2.88 13.46
N TYR A 51 -11.16 -4.06 13.22
CA TYR A 51 -10.00 -4.52 13.99
C TYR A 51 -8.79 -3.61 13.77
N ILE A 52 -8.48 -3.24 12.52
CA ILE A 52 -7.38 -2.31 12.20
C ILE A 52 -7.59 -0.97 12.88
N SER A 53 -8.77 -0.40 12.83
CA SER A 53 -9.07 0.87 13.52
C SER A 53 -8.81 0.78 15.02
N LYS A 54 -9.22 -0.33 15.67
CA LYS A 54 -8.92 -0.56 17.10
C LYS A 54 -7.42 -0.65 17.35
N LEU A 55 -6.69 -1.40 16.52
CA LEU A 55 -5.24 -1.58 16.65
C LEU A 55 -4.50 -0.24 16.52
N VAL A 56 -4.77 0.52 15.44
CA VAL A 56 -4.05 1.78 15.22
C VAL A 56 -4.42 2.84 16.24
N SER A 57 -5.63 2.81 16.79
CA SER A 57 -6.04 3.70 17.89
C SER A 57 -5.30 3.39 19.20
N ALA A 58 -4.82 2.17 19.40
CA ALA A 58 -3.99 1.81 20.55
C ALA A 58 -2.52 2.29 20.39
N TYR A 59 -2.07 2.52 19.16
CA TYR A 59 -0.69 2.92 18.84
C TYR A 59 -0.65 4.09 17.83
N PRO A 60 -1.30 5.23 18.11
CA PRO A 60 -1.50 6.31 17.13
C PRO A 60 -0.21 6.97 16.66
N ASP A 61 0.85 6.92 17.46
CA ASP A 61 2.18 7.48 17.14
C ASP A 61 3.07 6.49 16.33
N ARG A 62 2.56 5.33 16.01
CA ARG A 62 3.32 4.25 15.36
C ARG A 62 2.58 3.63 14.17
N LEU A 63 1.26 3.51 14.25
CA LEU A 63 0.44 2.80 13.28
C LEU A 63 -0.60 3.68 12.63
N VAL A 64 -0.83 3.42 11.36
CA VAL A 64 -1.84 4.09 10.53
C VAL A 64 -2.68 3.03 9.83
N GLY A 65 -4.00 3.22 9.80
CA GLY A 65 -4.93 2.24 9.25
C GLY A 65 -5.21 2.44 7.76
N CYS A 66 -5.22 1.33 7.04
CA CYS A 66 -5.68 1.27 5.65
C CYS A 66 -6.90 0.33 5.56
N ALA A 67 -8.00 0.81 5.00
CA ALA A 67 -9.22 0.02 4.86
C ALA A 67 -9.20 -0.79 3.56
N VAL A 68 -9.32 -2.10 3.68
CA VAL A 68 -9.53 -3.00 2.54
C VAL A 68 -10.98 -2.92 2.09
N ILE A 69 -11.20 -2.82 0.78
CA ILE A 69 -12.56 -2.79 0.19
C ILE A 69 -12.67 -3.83 -0.92
N ASN A 70 -13.76 -4.57 -0.90
CA ASN A 70 -14.15 -5.46 -2.00
C ASN A 70 -15.13 -4.74 -2.95
N PRO A 71 -14.69 -4.28 -4.12
CA PRO A 71 -15.54 -3.50 -5.03
C PRO A 71 -16.62 -4.33 -5.73
N LYS A 72 -16.64 -5.64 -5.54
CA LYS A 72 -17.69 -6.52 -6.08
C LYS A 72 -18.97 -6.52 -5.23
N GLU A 73 -18.89 -5.99 -4.02
CA GLU A 73 -20.06 -5.90 -3.13
C GLU A 73 -20.92 -4.70 -3.54
N ASP A 74 -22.24 -4.90 -3.63
CA ASP A 74 -23.20 -3.85 -4.06
C ASP A 74 -23.13 -2.59 -3.18
N ASN A 75 -22.72 -2.72 -1.93
CA ASN A 75 -22.58 -1.63 -0.96
C ASN A 75 -21.15 -1.17 -0.75
N CYS A 76 -20.22 -1.44 -1.68
CA CYS A 76 -18.79 -1.18 -1.53
C CYS A 76 -18.48 0.29 -1.19
N ALA A 77 -19.15 1.25 -1.81
CA ALA A 77 -18.98 2.68 -1.53
C ALA A 77 -19.42 3.03 -0.07
N GLU A 78 -20.52 2.49 0.39
CA GLU A 78 -20.96 2.71 1.78
C GLU A 78 -20.02 2.05 2.77
N THR A 79 -19.52 0.86 2.46
CA THR A 79 -18.47 0.18 3.24
C THR A 79 -17.21 1.03 3.33
N ALA A 80 -16.76 1.63 2.23
CA ALA A 80 -15.64 2.55 2.21
C ALA A 80 -15.88 3.80 3.08
N ARG A 81 -17.06 4.44 2.96
CA ARG A 81 -17.42 5.59 3.78
C ARG A 81 -17.44 5.27 5.27
N LYS A 82 -17.98 4.10 5.64
CA LYS A 82 -18.00 3.64 7.04
C LYS A 82 -16.59 3.36 7.55
N ALA A 83 -15.76 2.67 6.76
CA ALA A 83 -14.40 2.35 7.15
C ALA A 83 -13.55 3.61 7.36
N LEU A 84 -13.64 4.62 6.47
CA LEU A 84 -12.92 5.88 6.59
C LEU A 84 -13.44 6.82 7.70
N LYS A 85 -14.58 6.52 8.33
CA LYS A 85 -15.04 7.21 9.55
C LYS A 85 -14.46 6.60 10.82
N LEU A 86 -13.89 5.41 10.75
CA LEU A 86 -13.27 4.76 11.90
C LEU A 86 -11.96 5.49 12.27
N PRO A 87 -11.64 5.63 13.56
CA PRO A 87 -10.41 6.30 14.00
C PRO A 87 -9.15 5.69 13.39
N GLY A 88 -8.20 6.54 12.97
CA GLY A 88 -6.92 6.14 12.43
C GLY A 88 -6.92 5.55 11.01
N MET A 89 -8.08 5.49 10.35
CA MET A 89 -8.22 4.98 8.98
C MET A 89 -8.08 6.12 7.97
N VAL A 90 -6.99 6.14 7.20
CA VAL A 90 -6.63 7.27 6.32
C VAL A 90 -6.36 6.88 4.86
N MET A 91 -6.58 5.63 4.51
CA MET A 91 -6.24 5.08 3.19
C MET A 91 -7.19 3.95 2.81
N LEU A 92 -7.37 3.71 1.51
CA LEU A 92 -8.09 2.55 0.99
C LEU A 92 -7.15 1.57 0.28
N GLU A 93 -7.51 0.30 0.27
CA GLU A 93 -6.76 -0.75 -0.42
C GLU A 93 -7.69 -1.63 -1.25
N PHE A 94 -7.30 -1.82 -2.52
CA PHE A 94 -7.89 -2.75 -3.45
C PHE A 94 -6.97 -3.94 -3.68
N ASN A 95 -7.44 -5.16 -3.39
CA ASN A 95 -6.73 -6.39 -3.71
C ASN A 95 -7.54 -7.24 -4.70
N SER A 96 -7.23 -7.07 -5.98
CA SER A 96 -7.95 -7.74 -7.08
C SER A 96 -7.72 -9.24 -7.14
N VAL A 97 -6.59 -9.72 -6.64
CA VAL A 97 -6.27 -11.14 -6.60
C VAL A 97 -7.07 -11.84 -5.51
N GLU A 98 -7.09 -11.29 -4.29
CA GLU A 98 -7.80 -11.86 -3.16
C GLU A 98 -9.33 -11.85 -3.37
N HIS A 99 -9.86 -10.72 -3.83
CA HIS A 99 -11.30 -10.58 -4.04
C HIS A 99 -11.78 -11.13 -5.40
N GLY A 100 -10.87 -11.54 -6.29
CA GLY A 100 -11.18 -12.25 -7.53
C GLY A 100 -11.91 -11.42 -8.57
N TYR A 101 -11.37 -10.23 -8.93
CA TYR A 101 -11.90 -9.38 -10.00
C TYR A 101 -10.80 -8.87 -10.93
N TYR A 102 -11.21 -8.37 -12.09
CA TYR A 102 -10.35 -7.62 -13.01
C TYR A 102 -10.61 -6.13 -12.82
N PRO A 103 -9.58 -5.31 -12.51
CA PRO A 103 -9.77 -3.88 -12.21
C PRO A 103 -10.51 -3.10 -13.31
N ASP A 104 -10.19 -3.35 -14.57
CA ASP A 104 -10.80 -2.69 -15.73
C ASP A 104 -12.25 -3.15 -16.04
N ALA A 105 -12.73 -4.20 -15.39
CA ALA A 105 -14.06 -4.78 -15.59
C ALA A 105 -14.95 -4.74 -14.32
N CYS A 106 -14.49 -4.16 -13.22
CA CYS A 106 -15.23 -4.09 -11.96
C CYS A 106 -15.81 -2.67 -11.76
N SER A 107 -17.11 -2.50 -11.99
CA SER A 107 -17.78 -1.20 -11.94
C SER A 107 -17.75 -0.54 -10.55
N GLY A 108 -17.83 -1.31 -9.46
CA GLY A 108 -17.82 -0.77 -8.10
C GLY A 108 -16.51 -0.07 -7.70
N ILE A 109 -15.44 -0.21 -8.49
CA ILE A 109 -14.20 0.54 -8.25
C ILE A 109 -14.46 2.05 -8.36
N GLU A 110 -15.18 2.52 -9.36
CA GLU A 110 -15.49 3.95 -9.53
C GLU A 110 -16.25 4.52 -8.33
N ASP A 111 -17.22 3.77 -7.81
CA ASP A 111 -18.01 4.17 -6.65
C ASP A 111 -17.14 4.34 -5.39
N VAL A 112 -16.15 3.45 -5.21
CA VAL A 112 -15.20 3.53 -4.10
C VAL A 112 -14.17 4.64 -4.32
N LEU A 113 -13.69 4.86 -5.54
CA LEU A 113 -12.76 5.95 -5.87
C LEU A 113 -13.40 7.32 -5.67
N ALA A 114 -14.70 7.48 -6.00
CA ALA A 114 -15.44 8.70 -5.67
C ALA A 114 -15.45 8.99 -4.15
N VAL A 115 -15.55 7.96 -3.32
CA VAL A 115 -15.41 8.12 -1.85
C VAL A 115 -13.99 8.53 -1.45
N ALA A 116 -12.96 7.95 -2.09
CA ALA A 116 -11.57 8.34 -1.84
C ALA A 116 -11.32 9.81 -2.19
N GLU A 117 -11.87 10.32 -3.31
CA GLU A 117 -11.81 11.74 -3.68
C GLU A 117 -12.54 12.63 -2.68
N GLU A 118 -13.78 12.29 -2.32
CA GLU A 118 -14.57 13.01 -1.30
C GLU A 118 -13.77 13.16 0.01
N ARG A 119 -13.05 12.12 0.40
CA ARG A 119 -12.26 12.07 1.63
C ARG A 119 -10.82 12.54 1.48
N ARG A 120 -10.36 12.75 0.26
CA ARG A 120 -8.97 13.10 -0.08
C ARG A 120 -7.96 12.12 0.51
N VAL A 121 -8.25 10.82 0.41
CA VAL A 121 -7.38 9.76 0.91
C VAL A 121 -6.70 9.03 -0.25
N PRO A 122 -5.43 8.62 -0.09
CA PRO A 122 -4.74 7.82 -1.10
C PRO A 122 -5.32 6.42 -1.19
N VAL A 123 -5.11 5.78 -2.35
CA VAL A 123 -5.53 4.40 -2.59
C VAL A 123 -4.34 3.51 -2.94
N LYS A 124 -4.26 2.36 -2.28
CA LYS A 124 -3.36 1.27 -2.65
C LYS A 124 -4.06 0.33 -3.61
N VAL A 125 -3.38 -0.04 -4.68
CA VAL A 125 -3.88 -0.98 -5.67
C VAL A 125 -2.88 -2.12 -5.84
N PHE A 126 -3.35 -3.35 -5.69
CA PHE A 126 -2.50 -4.52 -5.88
C PHE A 126 -2.09 -4.61 -7.35
N THR A 127 -0.78 -4.65 -7.60
CA THR A 127 -0.21 -4.89 -8.93
C THR A 127 0.88 -5.96 -8.84
N GLY A 128 0.96 -6.84 -9.83
CA GLY A 128 2.01 -7.84 -9.80
C GLY A 128 1.72 -9.15 -10.50
N ILE A 129 1.27 -10.15 -9.79
CA ILE A 129 1.24 -11.52 -10.27
C ILE A 129 -0.09 -11.85 -10.96
N GLY A 130 0.00 -12.32 -12.23
CA GLY A 130 -1.14 -12.85 -12.97
C GLY A 130 -2.06 -11.79 -13.58
N SER A 131 -3.05 -12.24 -14.33
CA SER A 131 -3.88 -11.39 -15.20
C SER A 131 -4.86 -10.46 -14.47
N ARG A 132 -5.10 -10.66 -13.18
CA ARG A 132 -5.99 -9.82 -12.36
C ARG A 132 -5.28 -8.64 -11.70
N SER A 133 -3.98 -8.49 -11.90
CA SER A 133 -3.16 -7.48 -11.22
C SER A 133 -2.21 -6.75 -12.16
N MET A 134 -2.55 -6.69 -13.45
CA MET A 134 -1.76 -5.92 -14.41
C MET A 134 -1.89 -4.43 -14.11
N PRO A 135 -0.79 -3.68 -13.98
CA PRO A 135 -0.83 -2.23 -13.75
C PRO A 135 -1.68 -1.47 -14.76
N GLN A 136 -1.70 -1.93 -16.02
CA GLN A 136 -2.45 -1.31 -17.12
C GLN A 136 -3.97 -1.30 -16.90
N GLN A 137 -4.51 -2.26 -16.14
CA GLN A 137 -5.94 -2.32 -15.85
C GLN A 137 -6.43 -1.16 -14.98
N TRP A 138 -5.53 -0.49 -14.27
CA TRP A 138 -5.82 0.67 -13.44
C TRP A 138 -5.78 2.00 -14.20
N LEU A 139 -5.21 2.05 -15.42
CA LEU A 139 -4.94 3.31 -16.12
C LEU A 139 -6.21 4.11 -16.43
N GLY A 140 -7.33 3.44 -16.73
CA GLY A 140 -8.60 4.09 -16.94
C GLY A 140 -9.06 4.85 -15.69
N HIS A 141 -8.96 4.22 -14.54
CA HIS A 141 -9.29 4.80 -13.23
C HIS A 141 -8.35 5.95 -12.87
N VAL A 142 -7.05 5.72 -12.96
CA VAL A 142 -6.02 6.73 -12.66
C VAL A 142 -6.21 8.03 -13.44
N ARG A 143 -6.56 7.94 -14.73
CA ARG A 143 -6.79 9.10 -15.60
C ARG A 143 -8.08 9.84 -15.30
N ARG A 144 -9.13 9.14 -14.83
CA ARG A 144 -10.39 9.77 -14.40
C ARG A 144 -10.30 10.48 -13.08
N HIS A 145 -9.33 10.08 -12.22
CA HIS A 145 -9.13 10.61 -10.89
C HIS A 145 -7.72 11.24 -10.74
N PRO A 146 -7.40 12.33 -11.46
CA PRO A 146 -6.05 12.89 -11.51
C PRO A 146 -5.55 13.45 -10.18
N ASP A 147 -6.46 13.82 -9.27
CA ASP A 147 -6.13 14.38 -7.97
C ASP A 147 -5.94 13.31 -6.87
N LEU A 148 -6.31 12.06 -7.15
CA LEU A 148 -6.06 10.95 -6.24
C LEU A 148 -4.63 10.43 -6.37
N VAL A 149 -4.02 10.12 -5.23
CA VAL A 149 -2.76 9.37 -5.16
C VAL A 149 -3.04 7.88 -5.28
N PHE A 150 -2.48 7.25 -6.32
CA PHE A 150 -2.50 5.80 -6.51
C PHE A 150 -1.15 5.21 -6.16
N LEU A 151 -1.12 4.33 -5.16
CA LEU A 151 0.05 3.53 -4.79
C LEU A 151 -0.04 2.17 -5.48
N PHE A 152 0.78 1.96 -6.49
CA PHE A 152 0.90 0.68 -7.18
C PHE A 152 1.79 -0.23 -6.36
N LEU A 153 1.15 -1.14 -5.61
CA LEU A 153 1.83 -2.08 -4.72
C LEU A 153 2.74 -3.01 -5.53
N HIS A 154 3.90 -3.31 -4.95
CA HIS A 154 4.88 -4.24 -5.51
C HIS A 154 5.46 -3.82 -6.88
N MET A 155 5.21 -2.59 -7.34
CA MET A 155 5.67 -2.09 -8.66
C MET A 155 5.42 -3.07 -9.82
N GLY A 156 4.29 -3.80 -9.82
CA GLY A 156 4.00 -4.81 -10.84
C GLY A 156 4.79 -6.10 -10.73
N CYS A 157 5.51 -6.33 -9.63
CA CYS A 157 6.39 -7.50 -9.42
C CYS A 157 7.30 -7.77 -10.64
N PHE A 158 7.72 -9.03 -10.84
CA PHE A 158 8.58 -9.41 -11.95
C PHE A 158 7.83 -9.51 -13.29
N ASP A 159 6.51 -9.80 -13.31
CA ASP A 159 5.76 -9.96 -14.54
C ASP A 159 5.59 -8.63 -15.30
N TYR A 160 5.33 -7.53 -14.58
CA TYR A 160 4.95 -6.24 -15.17
C TYR A 160 5.85 -5.08 -14.72
N GLY A 161 6.86 -5.34 -13.90
CA GLY A 161 7.63 -4.32 -13.19
C GLY A 161 8.32 -3.31 -14.11
N TYR A 162 8.93 -3.75 -15.20
CA TYR A 162 9.59 -2.83 -16.13
C TYR A 162 8.61 -1.80 -16.71
N GLY A 163 7.44 -2.25 -17.17
CA GLY A 163 6.39 -1.34 -17.67
C GLY A 163 5.75 -0.51 -16.56
N CYS A 164 5.62 -1.07 -15.36
CA CYS A 164 5.06 -0.36 -14.21
C CYS A 164 5.94 0.84 -13.82
N VAL A 165 7.27 0.69 -13.88
CA VAL A 165 8.21 1.80 -13.66
C VAL A 165 8.01 2.91 -14.69
N ASP A 166 7.81 2.57 -15.98
CA ASP A 166 7.54 3.56 -17.01
C ASP A 166 6.22 4.32 -16.74
N LEU A 167 5.15 3.61 -16.32
CA LEU A 167 3.89 4.25 -15.90
C LEU A 167 4.08 5.21 -14.73
N GLY A 168 4.83 4.83 -13.71
CA GLY A 168 5.15 5.70 -12.58
C GLY A 168 5.91 6.96 -12.98
N LYS A 169 6.75 6.88 -14.02
CA LYS A 169 7.49 8.01 -14.57
C LYS A 169 6.59 8.97 -15.37
N GLU A 170 5.67 8.42 -16.16
CA GLU A 170 4.85 9.17 -17.11
C GLU A 170 3.60 9.79 -16.46
N ILE A 171 3.02 9.12 -15.45
CA ILE A 171 1.72 9.50 -14.90
C ILE A 171 1.91 10.15 -13.52
N PRO A 172 1.50 11.42 -13.36
CA PRO A 172 1.80 12.22 -12.16
C PRO A 172 1.27 11.64 -10.85
N ASN A 173 0.08 11.07 -10.84
CA ASN A 173 -0.60 10.58 -9.64
C ASN A 173 -0.37 9.09 -9.35
N ILE A 174 0.50 8.40 -10.11
CA ILE A 174 0.99 7.05 -9.76
C ILE A 174 2.26 7.17 -8.93
N TYR A 175 2.28 6.49 -7.80
CA TYR A 175 3.45 6.23 -6.95
C TYR A 175 3.72 4.74 -6.89
N LEU A 176 4.99 4.35 -6.84
CA LEU A 176 5.38 2.95 -6.85
C LEU A 176 5.85 2.52 -5.47
N GLU A 177 5.25 1.46 -4.95
CA GLU A 177 5.60 0.89 -3.66
C GLU A 177 6.55 -0.30 -3.84
N THR A 178 7.60 -0.39 -3.02
CA THR A 178 8.78 -1.21 -3.29
C THR A 178 8.74 -2.63 -2.78
N SER A 179 7.73 -3.03 -2.02
CA SER A 179 7.69 -4.36 -1.42
C SER A 179 7.52 -5.47 -2.47
N ASN A 180 7.79 -6.70 -2.02
CA ASN A 180 7.59 -7.90 -2.83
C ASN A 180 8.32 -7.90 -4.19
N GLN A 181 9.35 -7.07 -4.34
CA GLN A 181 10.13 -6.97 -5.56
C GLN A 181 11.34 -7.91 -5.48
N TYR A 182 11.26 -9.04 -6.20
CA TYR A 182 12.34 -10.04 -6.27
C TYR A 182 13.33 -9.78 -7.40
N GLU A 183 12.91 -9.03 -8.42
CA GLU A 183 13.75 -8.71 -9.55
C GLU A 183 14.52 -7.41 -9.28
N VAL A 184 15.77 -7.57 -8.84
CA VAL A 184 16.66 -6.45 -8.48
C VAL A 184 16.86 -5.48 -9.64
N GLN A 185 16.80 -5.94 -10.89
CA GLN A 185 16.94 -5.08 -12.05
C GLN A 185 15.75 -4.13 -12.23
N ILE A 186 14.55 -4.52 -11.79
CA ILE A 186 13.39 -3.61 -11.78
C ILE A 186 13.59 -2.52 -10.74
N LEU A 187 14.06 -2.87 -9.52
CA LEU A 187 14.43 -1.88 -8.51
C LEU A 187 15.52 -0.94 -9.03
N LYS A 188 16.55 -1.47 -9.70
CA LYS A 188 17.60 -0.66 -10.33
C LYS A 188 17.02 0.31 -11.35
N LYS A 189 16.13 -0.15 -12.24
CA LYS A 189 15.44 0.73 -13.20
C LYS A 189 14.66 1.82 -12.45
N ALA A 190 13.92 1.47 -11.40
CA ALA A 190 13.14 2.42 -10.62
C ALA A 190 14.03 3.52 -10.01
N VAL A 191 15.08 3.16 -9.26
CA VAL A 191 15.96 4.13 -8.58
C VAL A 191 16.81 4.97 -9.55
N THR A 192 17.04 4.51 -10.79
CA THR A 192 17.82 5.25 -11.78
C THR A 192 16.99 6.10 -12.73
N SER A 193 15.68 5.82 -12.89
CA SER A 193 14.85 6.48 -13.89
C SER A 193 13.68 7.30 -13.32
N LEU A 194 13.27 7.04 -12.07
CA LEU A 194 12.20 7.78 -11.43
C LEU A 194 12.71 9.00 -10.67
N PRO A 195 11.93 10.10 -10.65
CA PRO A 195 12.13 11.14 -9.66
C PRO A 195 12.06 10.56 -8.24
N LYS A 196 12.89 11.06 -7.32
CA LYS A 196 12.95 10.58 -5.93
C LYS A 196 11.62 10.67 -5.18
N GLU A 197 10.72 11.53 -5.64
CA GLU A 197 9.37 11.73 -5.08
C GLU A 197 8.38 10.62 -5.42
N LYS A 198 8.73 9.69 -6.33
CA LYS A 198 7.80 8.70 -6.91
C LYS A 198 7.90 7.30 -6.31
N LEU A 199 8.99 7.00 -5.64
CA LEU A 199 9.22 5.68 -5.05
C LEU A 199 8.98 5.72 -3.55
N VAL A 200 8.19 4.79 -3.03
CA VAL A 200 7.78 4.75 -1.63
C VAL A 200 8.09 3.39 -1.02
N PHE A 201 8.72 3.40 0.14
CA PHE A 201 9.07 2.17 0.84
C PHE A 201 7.85 1.45 1.40
N GLY A 202 7.79 0.14 1.19
CA GLY A 202 6.89 -0.78 1.86
C GLY A 202 7.58 -2.13 2.09
N SER A 203 7.20 -2.83 3.14
CA SER A 203 7.82 -4.10 3.51
C SER A 203 7.02 -5.33 3.10
N SER A 204 5.70 -5.21 2.91
CA SER A 204 4.78 -6.34 2.81
C SER A 204 4.87 -7.31 4.02
N TYR A 205 5.20 -6.77 5.20
CA TYR A 205 5.17 -7.56 6.45
C TYR A 205 3.73 -8.06 6.71
N PRO A 206 3.50 -9.27 7.19
CA PRO A 206 4.46 -10.33 7.57
C PRO A 206 4.78 -11.32 6.43
N GLU A 207 4.24 -11.13 5.20
CA GLU A 207 4.51 -12.03 4.07
C GLU A 207 5.98 -11.99 3.67
N ARG A 208 6.67 -10.89 3.93
CA ARG A 208 8.08 -10.68 3.64
C ARG A 208 8.83 -10.20 4.87
N LEU A 209 10.14 -10.43 4.87
CA LEU A 209 11.03 -9.97 5.92
C LEU A 209 11.36 -8.50 5.71
N THR A 210 10.93 -7.63 6.62
CA THR A 210 11.19 -6.19 6.56
C THR A 210 12.67 -5.88 6.35
N ARG A 211 13.57 -6.63 7.03
CA ARG A 211 15.01 -6.45 6.89
C ARG A 211 15.50 -6.63 5.45
N CYS A 212 15.02 -7.67 4.75
CA CYS A 212 15.40 -7.91 3.36
C CYS A 212 14.90 -6.79 2.43
N SER A 213 13.71 -6.25 2.69
CA SER A 213 13.15 -5.13 1.93
C SER A 213 13.94 -3.83 2.12
N LEU A 214 14.62 -3.66 3.25
CA LEU A 214 15.52 -2.53 3.50
C LEU A 214 16.91 -2.76 2.88
N ASP A 215 17.53 -3.90 3.15
CA ASP A 215 18.91 -4.18 2.80
C ASP A 215 19.17 -4.21 1.28
N VAL A 216 18.17 -4.59 0.48
CA VAL A 216 18.31 -4.61 -0.98
C VAL A 216 18.73 -3.24 -1.54
N PHE A 217 18.36 -2.15 -0.89
CA PHE A 217 18.70 -0.80 -1.35
C PHE A 217 20.16 -0.40 -1.08
N ASP A 218 20.87 -1.10 -0.21
CA ASP A 218 22.30 -0.87 0.02
C ASP A 218 23.14 -1.23 -1.22
N MET A 219 22.60 -2.09 -2.10
CA MET A 219 23.24 -2.47 -3.36
C MET A 219 23.31 -1.32 -4.40
N PHE A 220 22.47 -0.29 -4.25
CA PHE A 220 22.32 0.76 -5.28
C PHE A 220 23.13 2.03 -5.01
N HIS A 221 23.81 2.14 -3.86
CA HIS A 221 24.61 3.30 -3.47
C HIS A 221 23.85 4.63 -3.61
N LEU A 222 22.57 4.64 -3.19
CA LEU A 222 21.72 5.83 -3.25
C LEU A 222 22.29 6.95 -2.36
N ASP A 223 22.28 8.19 -2.87
CA ASP A 223 22.63 9.34 -2.06
C ASP A 223 21.65 9.51 -0.87
N GLU A 224 22.07 10.28 0.14
CA GLU A 224 21.30 10.46 1.37
C GLU A 224 19.94 11.11 1.09
N THR A 225 19.87 12.07 0.18
CA THR A 225 18.62 12.73 -0.20
C THR A 225 17.63 11.75 -0.80
N TYR A 226 18.07 10.87 -1.72
CA TYR A 226 17.22 9.86 -2.31
C TYR A 226 16.72 8.87 -1.24
N ARG A 227 17.61 8.43 -0.33
CA ARG A 227 17.24 7.55 0.79
C ARG A 227 16.20 8.18 1.72
N GLU A 228 16.34 9.46 2.04
CA GLU A 228 15.35 10.18 2.86
C GLU A 228 13.97 10.21 2.21
N TYR A 229 13.90 10.46 0.90
CA TYR A 229 12.64 10.46 0.16
C TYR A 229 12.02 9.06 0.12
N LEU A 230 12.79 8.05 -0.30
CA LEU A 230 12.35 6.68 -0.42
C LEU A 230 11.82 6.11 0.89
N PHE A 231 12.60 6.23 1.97
CA PHE A 231 12.28 5.58 3.23
C PHE A 231 11.37 6.41 4.15
N GLY A 232 11.22 7.70 3.93
CA GLY A 232 10.50 8.55 4.88
C GLY A 232 9.63 9.61 4.25
N LYS A 233 10.22 10.61 3.58
CA LYS A 233 9.52 11.82 3.14
C LYS A 233 8.31 11.56 2.23
N ASN A 234 8.43 10.61 1.30
CA ASN A 234 7.33 10.29 0.39
C ASN A 234 6.16 9.66 1.15
N GLY A 235 6.43 8.68 2.02
CA GLY A 235 5.41 8.05 2.85
C GLY A 235 4.76 9.06 3.80
N ALA A 236 5.55 9.88 4.49
CA ALA A 236 5.06 10.92 5.40
C ALA A 236 4.13 11.91 4.68
N ARG A 237 4.56 12.44 3.52
CA ARG A 237 3.74 13.34 2.70
C ARG A 237 2.41 12.70 2.26
N ILE A 238 2.43 11.45 1.81
CA ILE A 238 1.21 10.74 1.38
C ILE A 238 0.24 10.53 2.54
N LEU A 239 0.76 10.33 3.75
CA LEU A 239 -0.04 10.12 4.96
C LEU A 239 -0.40 11.43 5.69
N GLY A 240 0.14 12.58 5.28
CA GLY A 240 -0.07 13.85 5.97
C GLY A 240 0.56 13.88 7.37
N LEU A 241 1.75 13.27 7.52
CA LEU A 241 2.52 13.23 8.78
C LEU A 241 3.61 14.32 8.88
N ASP A 242 3.62 15.28 7.96
CA ASP A 242 4.59 16.40 7.90
C ASP A 242 4.28 17.50 8.93
#